data_52c3c640dff4fb9669445913d928d1b0
#
_entry.id   52c3c640dff4fb9669445913d928d1b0
#
_cell.length_a   1.000
_cell.length_b   1.000
_cell.length_c   1.000
_cell.angle_alpha   90.00
_cell.angle_beta   90.00
_cell.angle_gamma   90.00
#
_symmetry.space_group_name_H-M   'P 1'
#
loop_
_entity.id
_entity.type
_entity.pdbx_description
1 polymer ?
#
loop_
_entity_poly.entity_id
_entity_poly.type
_entity_poly.pdbx_seq_one_letter_code
_entity_poly.pdbx_strand_id
1 'polypeptide(L)'
;MEITVASWNSEPLAQFKLFVRSPAFSATSLRLGDRLDVKPISSDSATIYTLMFGKFVRWMQSQHKTLSTIDHRDLLAFLELGENGQPDLNSKISYRYLRLLERCYVHLKANPNPAQHAIFEATRKRVAKDQEMVALTDAQLLQFLAALPVHAANPHAIGPSRGWKRRRDRAMQLIMLCAGLRVSEVIGMLIDEVGAQPELDGSLQLSLTPEAKHDTSYEHVTRLHPIAVPDVLSWLQERSASGIPGQLLFPANVRAEKLDKATVYRQVKATFVRAGMTVARSGGRTLRNTFAVQELKNGVTDQELMQHLGLALEISTKTYVHAGLKLK
;
A
#
# COMPACT_ATOMS: atom_id res chain seq x y z
N MET A 1 -5.56 17.01 -30.73
CA MET A 1 -5.19 18.29 -30.06
C MET A 1 -3.68 18.30 -29.97
N GLU A 2 -3.03 19.19 -30.71
CA GLU A 2 -1.56 19.29 -30.64
C GLU A 2 -1.13 19.71 -29.23
N ILE A 3 -0.19 18.94 -28.69
CA ILE A 3 0.39 19.21 -27.37
C ILE A 3 1.35 20.38 -27.56
N THR A 4 0.94 21.56 -27.13
CA THR A 4 1.81 22.74 -27.18
C THR A 4 2.42 23.01 -25.82
N VAL A 5 3.72 23.23 -25.76
CA VAL A 5 4.44 23.62 -24.54
C VAL A 5 3.82 24.91 -23.96
N ALA A 6 3.27 25.76 -24.80
CA ALA A 6 2.58 26.97 -24.37
C ALA A 6 1.37 26.68 -23.46
N SER A 7 0.52 25.72 -23.81
CA SER A 7 -0.64 25.36 -22.97
C SER A 7 -0.23 24.77 -21.63
N TRP A 8 0.87 24.03 -21.57
CA TRP A 8 1.42 23.50 -20.32
C TRP A 8 2.08 24.58 -19.45
N ASN A 9 2.60 25.64 -20.03
CA ASN A 9 3.12 26.77 -19.27
C ASN A 9 1.99 27.65 -18.70
N SER A 10 0.88 27.85 -19.43
CA SER A 10 -0.27 28.64 -18.97
C SER A 10 -1.12 27.89 -17.94
N GLU A 11 -1.41 26.62 -18.17
CA GLU A 11 -2.31 25.81 -17.34
C GLU A 11 -1.72 24.43 -16.99
N PRO A 12 -0.56 24.39 -16.30
CA PRO A 12 0.19 23.16 -16.12
C PRO A 12 -0.61 22.06 -15.42
N LEU A 13 -1.41 22.41 -14.40
CA LEU A 13 -2.18 21.42 -13.64
C LEU A 13 -3.38 20.88 -14.43
N ALA A 14 -4.04 21.71 -15.24
CA ALA A 14 -5.14 21.26 -16.08
C ALA A 14 -4.65 20.28 -17.15
N GLN A 15 -3.57 20.64 -17.84
CA GLN A 15 -2.95 19.77 -18.85
C GLN A 15 -2.45 18.46 -18.25
N PHE A 16 -1.82 18.51 -17.09
CA PHE A 16 -1.36 17.30 -16.40
C PHE A 16 -2.51 16.37 -16.01
N LYS A 17 -3.66 16.91 -15.53
CA LYS A 17 -4.84 16.09 -15.19
C LYS A 17 -5.39 15.29 -16.37
N LEU A 18 -5.33 15.86 -17.57
CA LEU A 18 -5.70 15.16 -18.80
C LEU A 18 -4.66 14.10 -19.17
N PHE A 19 -3.39 14.48 -19.15
CA PHE A 19 -2.29 13.61 -19.50
C PHE A 19 -2.20 12.37 -18.60
N VAL A 20 -2.23 12.56 -17.28
CA VAL A 20 -2.06 11.46 -16.31
C VAL A 20 -3.14 10.38 -16.38
N ARG A 21 -4.32 10.73 -16.92
CA ARG A 21 -5.43 9.79 -17.12
C ARG A 21 -5.46 9.17 -18.52
N SER A 22 -4.54 9.56 -19.39
CA SER A 22 -4.48 9.05 -20.76
C SER A 22 -3.53 7.84 -20.89
N PRO A 23 -3.70 7.01 -21.92
CA PRO A 23 -2.71 5.97 -22.27
C PRO A 23 -1.33 6.55 -22.54
N ALA A 24 -1.23 7.78 -23.03
CA ALA A 24 0.04 8.47 -23.28
C ALA A 24 0.92 8.56 -22.02
N PHE A 25 0.31 8.76 -20.84
CA PHE A 25 1.06 8.76 -19.60
C PHE A 25 1.71 7.38 -19.33
N SER A 26 1.00 6.29 -19.53
CA SER A 26 1.56 4.95 -19.39
C SER A 26 2.67 4.66 -20.41
N ALA A 27 2.50 5.14 -21.65
CA ALA A 27 3.50 4.99 -22.72
C ALA A 27 4.83 5.71 -22.42
N THR A 28 4.86 6.74 -21.60
CA THR A 28 6.12 7.41 -21.20
C THR A 28 6.94 6.60 -20.18
N SER A 29 6.49 5.44 -19.74
CA SER A 29 7.25 4.58 -18.83
C SER A 29 8.23 3.71 -19.63
N LEU A 30 9.53 3.82 -19.36
CA LEU A 30 10.60 3.02 -19.97
C LEU A 30 10.43 1.50 -19.82
N ARG A 31 9.56 1.05 -18.89
CA ARG A 31 9.28 -0.38 -18.68
C ARG A 31 8.19 -0.94 -19.60
N LEU A 32 7.52 -0.08 -20.36
CA LEU A 32 6.38 -0.44 -21.20
C LEU A 32 6.68 -0.33 -22.71
N GLY A 33 7.93 -0.05 -23.11
CA GLY A 33 8.30 0.23 -24.49
C GLY A 33 7.92 -0.85 -25.52
N ASP A 34 7.70 -2.08 -25.09
CA ASP A 34 7.40 -3.22 -25.97
C ASP A 34 5.93 -3.71 -25.89
N ARG A 35 5.03 -3.01 -25.17
CA ARG A 35 3.62 -3.43 -25.07
C ARG A 35 2.75 -2.71 -26.09
N LEU A 36 2.10 -3.48 -26.96
CA LEU A 36 1.16 -3.01 -27.97
C LEU A 36 -0.15 -2.44 -27.40
N ASP A 37 -0.54 -2.82 -26.17
CA ASP A 37 -1.78 -2.39 -25.53
C ASP A 37 -1.48 -1.63 -24.24
N VAL A 38 -1.36 -0.30 -24.33
CA VAL A 38 -1.03 0.59 -23.21
C VAL A 38 -2.33 1.15 -22.59
N LYS A 39 -2.69 0.64 -21.42
CA LYS A 39 -3.86 1.12 -20.67
C LYS A 39 -3.54 2.30 -19.77
N PRO A 40 -4.52 3.20 -19.49
CA PRO A 40 -4.37 4.25 -18.47
C PRO A 40 -4.05 3.65 -17.11
N ILE A 41 -3.36 4.43 -16.27
CA ILE A 41 -3.14 4.07 -14.86
C ILE A 41 -4.45 4.14 -14.05
N SER A 42 -4.47 3.54 -12.85
CA SER A 42 -5.63 3.59 -11.97
C SER A 42 -6.00 5.01 -11.54
N SER A 43 -7.29 5.21 -11.27
CA SER A 43 -7.84 6.46 -10.74
C SER A 43 -7.10 6.94 -9.48
N ASP A 44 -6.81 6.03 -8.54
CA ASP A 44 -6.08 6.32 -7.31
C ASP A 44 -4.65 6.80 -7.61
N SER A 45 -3.96 6.11 -8.51
CA SER A 45 -2.62 6.50 -8.94
C SER A 45 -2.63 7.87 -9.64
N ALA A 46 -3.60 8.11 -10.53
CA ALA A 46 -3.75 9.39 -11.20
C ALA A 46 -4.01 10.53 -10.20
N THR A 47 -4.79 10.27 -9.15
CA THR A 47 -5.06 11.24 -8.09
C THR A 47 -3.79 11.56 -7.30
N ILE A 48 -3.01 10.56 -6.90
CA ILE A 48 -1.73 10.75 -6.20
C ILE A 48 -0.75 11.54 -7.05
N TYR A 49 -0.59 11.19 -8.33
CA TYR A 49 0.31 11.92 -9.23
C TYR A 49 -0.16 13.36 -9.49
N THR A 50 -1.46 13.59 -9.54
CA THR A 50 -2.03 14.94 -9.66
C THR A 50 -1.69 15.80 -8.43
N LEU A 51 -1.80 15.23 -7.22
CA LEU A 51 -1.42 15.93 -5.99
C LEU A 51 0.09 16.23 -5.96
N MET A 52 0.92 15.27 -6.35
CA MET A 52 2.37 15.45 -6.43
C MET A 52 2.73 16.56 -7.43
N PHE A 53 2.19 16.49 -8.64
CA PHE A 53 2.45 17.50 -9.66
C PHE A 53 1.94 18.88 -9.24
N GLY A 54 0.78 18.95 -8.57
CA GLY A 54 0.25 20.20 -8.04
C GLY A 54 1.17 20.86 -7.00
N LYS A 55 1.85 20.09 -6.14
CA LYS A 55 2.87 20.62 -5.23
C LYS A 55 4.05 21.22 -6.00
N PHE A 56 4.55 20.51 -7.00
CA PHE A 56 5.63 21.02 -7.85
C PHE A 56 5.23 22.30 -8.58
N VAL A 57 4.01 22.36 -9.14
CA VAL A 57 3.52 23.55 -9.84
C VAL A 57 3.46 24.77 -8.92
N ARG A 58 2.94 24.63 -7.70
CA ARG A 58 2.91 25.75 -6.73
C ARG A 58 4.31 26.26 -6.40
N TRP A 59 5.26 25.34 -6.15
CA TRP A 59 6.65 25.70 -5.91
C TRP A 59 7.26 26.39 -7.13
N MET A 60 7.09 25.84 -8.34
CA MET A 60 7.59 26.43 -9.58
C MET A 60 7.06 27.86 -9.79
N GLN A 61 5.77 28.08 -9.55
CA GLN A 61 5.15 29.39 -9.63
C GLN A 61 5.67 30.36 -8.57
N SER A 62 5.94 29.90 -7.35
CA SER A 62 6.57 30.73 -6.30
C SER A 62 7.99 31.15 -6.65
N GLN A 63 8.65 30.43 -7.55
CA GLN A 63 9.97 30.78 -8.10
C GLN A 63 9.87 31.62 -9.39
N HIS A 64 8.65 32.06 -9.78
CA HIS A 64 8.38 32.78 -11.04
C HIS A 64 8.88 32.03 -12.28
N LYS A 65 8.84 30.70 -12.28
CA LYS A 65 9.29 29.83 -13.36
C LYS A 65 8.12 29.13 -14.06
N THR A 66 8.39 28.65 -15.27
CA THR A 66 7.48 27.80 -16.06
C THR A 66 8.15 26.46 -16.35
N LEU A 67 7.40 25.49 -16.87
CA LEU A 67 7.98 24.19 -17.24
C LEU A 67 9.12 24.33 -18.27
N SER A 68 9.06 25.37 -19.12
CA SER A 68 10.11 25.63 -20.11
C SER A 68 11.38 26.26 -19.53
N THR A 69 11.30 26.89 -18.37
CA THR A 69 12.44 27.59 -17.74
C THR A 69 13.04 26.85 -16.56
N ILE A 70 12.43 25.73 -16.16
CA ILE A 70 12.95 24.84 -15.13
C ILE A 70 14.15 24.07 -15.67
N ASP A 71 15.24 24.08 -14.92
CA ASP A 71 16.42 23.24 -15.16
C ASP A 71 16.55 22.10 -14.12
N HIS A 72 17.59 21.28 -14.24
CA HIS A 72 17.85 20.17 -13.33
C HIS A 72 18.19 20.63 -11.89
N ARG A 73 18.80 21.82 -11.73
CA ARG A 73 19.13 22.38 -10.42
C ARG A 73 17.89 22.84 -9.68
N ASP A 74 16.94 23.43 -10.41
CA ASP A 74 15.64 23.78 -9.86
C ASP A 74 14.90 22.55 -9.34
N LEU A 75 14.92 21.45 -10.10
CA LEU A 75 14.30 20.19 -9.66
C LEU A 75 14.95 19.62 -8.40
N LEU A 76 16.29 19.70 -8.29
CA LEU A 76 16.99 19.29 -7.10
C LEU A 76 16.68 20.22 -5.91
N ALA A 77 16.61 21.55 -6.14
CA ALA A 77 16.25 22.51 -5.11
C ALA A 77 14.82 22.27 -4.58
N PHE A 78 13.86 22.01 -5.46
CA PHE A 78 12.51 21.61 -5.06
C PHE A 78 12.50 20.38 -4.16
N LEU A 79 13.33 19.37 -4.46
CA LEU A 79 13.38 18.11 -3.72
C LEU A 79 14.16 18.23 -2.40
N GLU A 80 15.11 19.13 -2.32
CA GLU A 80 15.90 19.38 -1.09
C GLU A 80 15.12 20.21 -0.06
N LEU A 81 14.39 21.24 -0.52
CA LEU A 81 13.75 22.22 0.36
C LEU A 81 12.25 21.95 0.57
N GLY A 82 11.62 21.15 -0.31
CA GLY A 82 10.17 20.96 -0.29
C GLY A 82 9.37 22.25 -0.51
N GLU A 83 8.05 22.17 -0.33
CA GLU A 83 7.13 23.29 -0.52
C GLU A 83 7.30 24.40 0.56
N ASN A 84 7.73 24.02 1.75
CA ASN A 84 7.82 24.90 2.93
C ASN A 84 9.26 25.27 3.30
N GLY A 85 10.23 25.05 2.43
CA GLY A 85 11.64 25.33 2.71
C GLY A 85 12.28 24.39 3.75
N GLN A 86 11.61 23.29 4.10
CA GLN A 86 12.11 22.26 5.00
C GLN A 86 12.45 20.99 4.22
N PRO A 87 13.49 20.23 4.60
CA PRO A 87 13.79 18.93 4.01
C PRO A 87 12.68 17.93 4.36
N ASP A 88 11.64 17.85 3.51
CA ASP A 88 10.43 17.08 3.78
C ASP A 88 10.40 15.74 3.03
N LEU A 89 11.26 15.53 2.04
CA LEU A 89 11.15 14.41 1.14
C LEU A 89 12.21 13.34 1.43
N ASN A 90 11.77 12.15 1.82
CA ASN A 90 12.67 11.00 1.83
C ASN A 90 13.09 10.62 0.40
N SER A 91 14.22 9.93 0.27
CA SER A 91 14.82 9.59 -1.01
C SER A 91 13.90 8.85 -1.98
N LYS A 92 12.95 8.05 -1.48
CA LYS A 92 11.96 7.32 -2.31
C LYS A 92 10.90 8.25 -2.89
N ILE A 93 10.45 9.23 -2.10
CA ILE A 93 9.48 10.24 -2.55
C ILE A 93 10.15 11.17 -3.56
N SER A 94 11.36 11.65 -3.27
CA SER A 94 12.15 12.46 -4.20
C SER A 94 12.33 11.75 -5.54
N TYR A 95 12.70 10.47 -5.54
CA TYR A 95 12.82 9.69 -6.76
C TYR A 95 11.49 9.55 -7.53
N ARG A 96 10.35 9.43 -6.83
CA ARG A 96 9.03 9.43 -7.48
C ARG A 96 8.73 10.76 -8.18
N TYR A 97 9.07 11.89 -7.55
CA TYR A 97 8.91 13.20 -8.18
C TYR A 97 9.74 13.30 -9.45
N LEU A 98 11.01 12.93 -9.40
CA LEU A 98 11.90 12.96 -10.56
C LEU A 98 11.36 12.09 -11.70
N ARG A 99 10.88 10.87 -11.41
CA ARG A 99 10.29 10.01 -12.42
C ARG A 99 8.97 10.55 -12.97
N LEU A 100 8.16 11.18 -12.15
CA LEU A 100 6.94 11.83 -12.59
C LEU A 100 7.25 12.99 -13.56
N LEU A 101 8.19 13.85 -13.18
CA LEU A 101 8.60 15.02 -13.99
C LEU A 101 9.32 14.57 -15.27
N GLU A 102 10.17 13.56 -15.22
CA GLU A 102 10.76 12.94 -16.41
C GLU A 102 9.70 12.56 -17.45
N ARG A 103 8.61 11.92 -17.02
CA ARG A 103 7.50 11.53 -17.90
C ARG A 103 6.77 12.73 -18.48
N CYS A 104 6.61 13.81 -17.70
CA CYS A 104 6.04 15.06 -18.21
C CYS A 104 6.93 15.66 -19.31
N TYR A 105 8.23 15.74 -19.10
CA TYR A 105 9.16 16.28 -20.07
C TYR A 105 9.34 15.37 -21.32
N VAL A 106 9.24 14.04 -21.17
CA VAL A 106 9.15 13.13 -22.31
C VAL A 106 7.90 13.43 -23.15
N HIS A 107 6.75 13.62 -22.51
CA HIS A 107 5.51 13.95 -23.18
C HIS A 107 5.58 15.31 -23.91
N LEU A 108 6.23 16.28 -23.31
CA LEU A 108 6.48 17.60 -23.89
C LEU A 108 7.59 17.60 -24.96
N LYS A 109 8.23 16.45 -25.22
CA LYS A 109 9.37 16.31 -26.13
C LYS A 109 10.53 17.25 -25.80
N ALA A 110 10.72 17.57 -24.51
CA ALA A 110 11.81 18.44 -24.07
C ALA A 110 13.17 17.80 -24.28
N ASN A 111 14.07 18.52 -24.92
CA ASN A 111 15.45 18.08 -25.15
C ASN A 111 16.42 19.26 -24.91
N PRO A 112 17.29 19.20 -23.89
CA PRO A 112 17.45 18.09 -22.93
C PRO A 112 16.27 17.98 -21.96
N ASN A 113 15.99 16.78 -21.43
CA ASN A 113 15.02 16.56 -20.37
C ASN A 113 15.65 16.87 -19.02
N PRO A 114 15.24 17.95 -18.31
CA PRO A 114 15.90 18.37 -17.06
C PRO A 114 15.75 17.32 -15.93
N ALA A 115 14.68 16.53 -15.93
CA ALA A 115 14.48 15.52 -14.91
C ALA A 115 15.41 14.31 -15.08
N GLN A 116 15.78 13.94 -16.30
CA GLN A 116 16.80 12.89 -16.54
C GLN A 116 18.15 13.29 -15.97
N HIS A 117 18.53 14.54 -16.15
CA HIS A 117 19.79 15.04 -15.61
C HIS A 117 19.76 15.09 -14.08
N ALA A 118 18.66 15.56 -13.49
CA ALA A 118 18.46 15.55 -12.03
C ALA A 118 18.47 14.13 -11.45
N ILE A 119 17.90 13.13 -12.14
CA ILE A 119 17.96 11.71 -11.73
C ILE A 119 19.41 11.23 -11.69
N PHE A 120 20.19 11.54 -12.71
CA PHE A 120 21.59 11.14 -12.78
C PHE A 120 22.41 11.72 -11.62
N GLU A 121 22.27 13.01 -11.33
CA GLU A 121 22.94 13.65 -10.20
C GLU A 121 22.47 13.10 -8.84
N ALA A 122 21.16 12.97 -8.63
CA ALA A 122 20.58 12.42 -7.42
C ALA A 122 21.07 10.98 -7.16
N THR A 123 21.25 10.18 -8.22
CA THR A 123 21.76 8.82 -8.10
C THR A 123 23.22 8.80 -7.65
N ARG A 124 24.04 9.73 -8.12
CA ARG A 124 25.42 9.86 -7.67
C ARG A 124 25.56 10.29 -6.20
N LYS A 125 24.67 11.15 -5.71
CA LYS A 125 24.65 11.64 -4.33
C LYS A 125 23.99 10.66 -3.35
N ARG A 126 23.32 9.62 -3.86
CA ARG A 126 22.60 8.65 -3.03
C ARG A 126 23.55 7.75 -2.26
N VAL A 127 23.79 8.12 -1.02
CA VAL A 127 23.91 7.16 0.07
C VAL A 127 22.48 7.02 0.64
N ALA A 128 21.62 6.35 -0.11
CA ALA A 128 20.24 6.17 0.32
C ALA A 128 20.22 5.19 1.49
N LYS A 129 20.04 5.68 2.69
CA LYS A 129 19.41 4.89 3.75
C LYS A 129 17.97 4.62 3.30
N ASP A 130 17.78 3.57 2.54
CA ASP A 130 16.45 3.01 2.35
C ASP A 130 15.88 2.75 3.74
N GLN A 131 14.68 3.29 4.02
CA GLN A 131 14.03 2.96 5.29
C GLN A 131 13.93 1.45 5.37
N GLU A 132 14.60 0.88 6.37
CA GLU A 132 14.59 -0.54 6.61
C GLU A 132 13.16 -1.06 6.69
N MET A 133 12.97 -2.25 6.17
CA MET A 133 11.69 -2.93 6.28
C MET A 133 11.47 -3.29 7.75
N VAL A 134 10.38 -2.77 8.33
CA VAL A 134 10.02 -3.05 9.72
C VAL A 134 9.18 -4.32 9.75
N ALA A 135 9.65 -5.32 10.46
CA ALA A 135 8.91 -6.52 10.87
C ALA A 135 9.12 -6.73 12.37
N LEU A 136 8.22 -7.46 13.01
CA LEU A 136 8.29 -7.76 14.44
C LEU A 136 9.25 -8.93 14.68
N THR A 137 10.01 -8.87 15.75
CA THR A 137 10.72 -10.02 16.31
C THR A 137 9.72 -11.00 16.92
N ASP A 138 10.14 -12.23 17.22
CA ASP A 138 9.26 -13.26 17.80
C ASP A 138 8.70 -12.79 19.16
N ALA A 139 9.52 -12.16 20.00
CA ALA A 139 9.06 -11.57 21.26
C ALA A 139 8.02 -10.45 21.05
N GLN A 140 8.26 -9.56 20.10
CA GLN A 140 7.32 -8.50 19.75
C GLN A 140 6.02 -9.05 19.14
N LEU A 141 6.10 -10.13 18.36
CA LEU A 141 4.94 -10.82 17.81
C LEU A 141 4.03 -11.35 18.94
N LEU A 142 4.59 -12.02 19.94
CA LEU A 142 3.86 -12.49 21.10
C LEU A 142 3.24 -11.34 21.90
N GLN A 143 3.97 -10.25 22.11
CA GLN A 143 3.45 -9.05 22.78
C GLN A 143 2.28 -8.42 21.99
N PHE A 144 2.39 -8.37 20.67
CA PHE A 144 1.32 -7.84 19.82
C PHE A 144 0.06 -8.72 19.90
N LEU A 145 0.21 -10.05 19.81
CA LEU A 145 -0.89 -11.02 19.92
C LEU A 145 -1.60 -10.90 21.27
N ALA A 146 -0.87 -10.78 22.36
CA ALA A 146 -1.42 -10.59 23.70
C ALA A 146 -2.17 -9.25 23.86
N ALA A 147 -1.78 -8.23 23.11
CA ALA A 147 -2.39 -6.89 23.15
C ALA A 147 -3.56 -6.71 22.17
N LEU A 148 -3.93 -7.71 21.40
CA LEU A 148 -5.07 -7.63 20.48
C LEU A 148 -6.37 -7.30 21.26
N PRO A 149 -7.34 -6.60 20.64
CA PRO A 149 -8.62 -6.30 21.29
C PRO A 149 -9.29 -7.57 21.81
N VAL A 150 -9.71 -7.56 23.07
CA VAL A 150 -10.43 -8.68 23.69
C VAL A 150 -11.84 -8.21 24.06
N HIS A 151 -12.82 -9.01 23.72
CA HIS A 151 -14.19 -8.84 24.17
C HIS A 151 -14.95 -10.17 23.99
N ALA A 152 -15.50 -10.69 25.08
CA ALA A 152 -16.30 -11.89 25.02
C ALA A 152 -17.51 -11.73 24.09
N ALA A 153 -17.77 -12.72 23.24
CA ALA A 153 -19.00 -12.78 22.46
C ALA A 153 -20.17 -13.14 23.37
N ASN A 154 -21.35 -12.58 23.09
CA ASN A 154 -22.58 -13.08 23.68
C ASN A 154 -23.26 -14.00 22.64
N PRO A 155 -23.20 -15.33 22.82
CA PRO A 155 -23.75 -16.28 21.83
C PRO A 155 -25.27 -16.20 21.69
N HIS A 156 -25.95 -15.56 22.63
CA HIS A 156 -27.43 -15.39 22.60
C HIS A 156 -27.89 -14.00 22.12
N ALA A 157 -26.96 -13.15 21.64
CA ALA A 157 -27.33 -11.82 21.15
C ALA A 157 -28.05 -11.93 19.81
N ILE A 158 -29.23 -11.35 19.70
CA ILE A 158 -29.91 -11.11 18.44
C ILE A 158 -29.35 -9.81 17.85
N GLY A 159 -28.67 -9.93 16.71
CA GLY A 159 -28.00 -8.79 16.05
C GLY A 159 -26.59 -8.50 16.57
N PRO A 160 -25.98 -7.37 16.18
CA PRO A 160 -24.59 -7.04 16.56
C PRO A 160 -24.47 -6.87 18.06
N SER A 161 -23.81 -7.81 18.75
CA SER A 161 -23.68 -7.81 20.18
C SER A 161 -22.70 -6.71 20.68
N ARG A 162 -22.82 -6.33 21.96
CA ARG A 162 -21.90 -5.35 22.54
C ARG A 162 -20.44 -5.77 22.31
N GLY A 163 -19.60 -4.84 21.81
CA GLY A 163 -18.18 -5.11 21.57
C GLY A 163 -17.86 -5.80 20.23
N TRP A 164 -18.85 -6.02 19.37
CA TRP A 164 -18.64 -6.65 18.07
C TRP A 164 -17.51 -6.00 17.25
N LYS A 165 -17.37 -4.66 17.31
CA LYS A 165 -16.27 -3.95 16.63
C LYS A 165 -14.89 -4.35 17.15
N ARG A 166 -14.75 -4.68 18.44
CA ARG A 166 -13.49 -5.15 19.00
C ARG A 166 -13.14 -6.54 18.50
N ARG A 167 -14.13 -7.43 18.39
CA ARG A 167 -13.93 -8.79 17.85
C ARG A 167 -13.63 -8.73 16.35
N ARG A 168 -14.37 -7.90 15.60
CA ARG A 168 -14.04 -7.58 14.21
C ARG A 168 -12.58 -7.10 14.06
N ASP A 169 -12.17 -6.12 14.88
CA ASP A 169 -10.84 -5.52 14.80
C ASP A 169 -9.75 -6.51 15.20
N ARG A 170 -10.04 -7.46 16.10
CA ARG A 170 -9.17 -8.57 16.44
C ARG A 170 -8.99 -9.51 15.26
N ALA A 171 -10.06 -10.04 14.70
CA ALA A 171 -10.01 -10.93 13.54
C ALA A 171 -9.34 -10.28 12.34
N MET A 172 -9.63 -9.01 12.07
CA MET A 172 -9.02 -8.23 11.01
C MET A 172 -7.50 -8.10 11.16
N GLN A 173 -7.00 -7.81 12.38
CA GLN A 173 -5.58 -7.69 12.64
C GLN A 173 -4.86 -9.04 12.58
N LEU A 174 -5.53 -10.11 13.01
CA LEU A 174 -5.02 -11.48 12.89
C LEU A 174 -4.87 -11.89 11.42
N ILE A 175 -5.82 -11.59 10.56
CA ILE A 175 -5.70 -11.87 9.13
C ILE A 175 -4.51 -11.11 8.51
N MET A 176 -4.31 -9.83 8.85
CA MET A 176 -3.15 -9.08 8.37
C MET A 176 -1.81 -9.66 8.86
N LEU A 177 -1.77 -10.15 10.10
CA LEU A 177 -0.56 -10.67 10.74
C LEU A 177 -0.28 -12.12 10.37
N CYS A 178 -1.32 -12.95 10.25
CA CYS A 178 -1.22 -14.41 10.16
C CYS A 178 -1.57 -14.97 8.78
N ALA A 179 -1.98 -14.11 7.83
CA ALA A 179 -2.18 -14.44 6.43
C ALA A 179 -1.57 -13.40 5.47
N GLY A 180 -0.94 -12.36 6.01
CA GLY A 180 -0.18 -11.40 5.24
C GLY A 180 -0.98 -10.44 4.36
N LEU A 181 -2.27 -10.22 4.62
CA LEU A 181 -3.11 -9.38 3.78
C LEU A 181 -2.73 -7.89 3.85
N ARG A 182 -2.89 -7.20 2.70
CA ARG A 182 -2.82 -5.73 2.65
C ARG A 182 -4.05 -5.12 3.30
N VAL A 183 -3.92 -3.90 3.82
CA VAL A 183 -5.07 -3.14 4.34
C VAL A 183 -6.20 -3.03 3.30
N SER A 184 -5.87 -2.80 2.02
CA SER A 184 -6.87 -2.74 0.93
C SER A 184 -7.59 -4.06 0.70
N GLU A 185 -6.92 -5.19 0.83
CA GLU A 185 -7.50 -6.52 0.71
C GLU A 185 -8.47 -6.77 1.86
N VAL A 186 -8.02 -6.52 3.09
CA VAL A 186 -8.82 -6.73 4.30
C VAL A 186 -10.11 -5.89 4.32
N ILE A 187 -10.04 -4.60 3.95
CA ILE A 187 -11.23 -3.74 3.96
C ILE A 187 -12.24 -4.07 2.85
N GLY A 188 -11.82 -4.78 1.80
CA GLY A 188 -12.67 -5.26 0.71
C GLY A 188 -13.07 -6.72 0.84
N MET A 189 -12.52 -7.45 1.81
CA MET A 189 -12.71 -8.89 1.96
C MET A 189 -14.17 -9.27 2.18
N LEU A 190 -14.61 -10.31 1.47
CA LEU A 190 -15.96 -10.83 1.54
C LEU A 190 -16.05 -12.06 2.46
N ILE A 191 -17.25 -12.37 2.90
CA ILE A 191 -17.54 -13.50 3.78
C ILE A 191 -17.18 -14.84 3.10
N ASP A 192 -17.46 -14.98 1.83
CA ASP A 192 -17.23 -16.18 1.01
C ASP A 192 -15.77 -16.37 0.58
N GLU A 193 -14.91 -15.38 0.80
CA GLU A 193 -13.47 -15.51 0.59
C GLU A 193 -12.75 -16.24 1.74
N VAL A 194 -13.46 -16.55 2.84
CA VAL A 194 -12.93 -17.31 3.98
C VAL A 194 -13.35 -18.78 3.84
N GLY A 195 -12.39 -19.68 3.88
CA GLY A 195 -12.66 -21.12 3.88
C GLY A 195 -13.61 -21.54 5.00
N ALA A 196 -14.50 -22.49 4.71
CA ALA A 196 -15.53 -22.94 5.64
C ALA A 196 -14.96 -23.81 6.79
N GLN A 197 -13.85 -24.53 6.53
CA GLN A 197 -13.24 -25.46 7.48
C GLN A 197 -11.72 -25.37 7.39
N PRO A 198 -11.03 -25.60 8.53
CA PRO A 198 -9.57 -25.70 8.53
C PRO A 198 -9.08 -26.90 7.72
N GLU A 199 -7.90 -26.74 7.12
CA GLU A 199 -7.13 -27.79 6.47
C GLU A 199 -6.57 -28.79 7.50
N LEU A 200 -5.98 -29.90 7.02
CA LEU A 200 -5.40 -30.94 7.89
C LEU A 200 -4.29 -30.42 8.83
N ASP A 201 -3.57 -29.39 8.42
CA ASP A 201 -2.54 -28.73 9.21
C ASP A 201 -3.10 -27.67 10.18
N GLY A 202 -4.43 -27.52 10.23
CA GLY A 202 -5.12 -26.54 11.05
C GLY A 202 -5.13 -25.13 10.47
N SER A 203 -4.52 -24.88 9.32
CA SER A 203 -4.59 -23.60 8.61
C SER A 203 -5.98 -23.40 7.97
N LEU A 204 -6.31 -22.16 7.60
CA LEU A 204 -7.56 -21.84 6.91
C LEU A 204 -7.25 -21.14 5.61
N GLN A 205 -7.82 -21.63 4.51
CA GLN A 205 -7.64 -21.02 3.20
C GLN A 205 -8.41 -19.69 3.10
N LEU A 206 -7.76 -18.68 2.52
CA LEU A 206 -8.36 -17.40 2.17
C LEU A 206 -8.17 -17.16 0.68
N SER A 207 -9.28 -17.02 -0.06
CA SER A 207 -9.28 -16.78 -1.51
C SER A 207 -9.61 -15.32 -1.77
N LEU A 208 -8.66 -14.56 -2.30
CA LEU A 208 -8.77 -13.11 -2.43
C LEU A 208 -9.06 -12.71 -3.86
N THR A 209 -10.15 -12.00 -4.05
CA THR A 209 -10.55 -11.41 -5.33
C THR A 209 -10.50 -9.88 -5.22
N PRO A 210 -9.46 -9.21 -5.75
CA PRO A 210 -9.35 -7.76 -5.65
C PRO A 210 -10.55 -7.04 -6.29
N GLU A 211 -11.12 -6.07 -5.59
CA GLU A 211 -12.29 -5.27 -6.05
C GLU A 211 -12.07 -4.56 -7.39
N ALA A 212 -10.84 -4.09 -7.60
CA ALA A 212 -10.46 -3.47 -8.86
C ALA A 212 -9.46 -4.38 -9.55
N LYS A 213 -9.88 -5.06 -10.61
CA LYS A 213 -8.99 -5.79 -11.51
C LYS A 213 -8.07 -4.80 -12.22
N HIS A 214 -6.98 -4.46 -11.56
CA HIS A 214 -5.83 -3.83 -12.20
C HIS A 214 -4.98 -4.93 -12.82
N ASP A 215 -4.26 -4.63 -13.90
CA ASP A 215 -3.30 -5.56 -14.50
C ASP A 215 -2.23 -6.05 -13.49
N THR A 216 -2.09 -5.37 -12.36
CA THR A 216 -1.21 -5.73 -11.25
C THR A 216 -1.93 -6.31 -10.04
N SER A 217 -3.25 -6.45 -10.08
CA SER A 217 -4.04 -7.06 -9.00
C SER A 217 -4.31 -8.51 -9.34
N TYR A 218 -3.70 -9.40 -8.56
CA TYR A 218 -3.87 -10.84 -8.74
C TYR A 218 -4.89 -11.37 -7.76
N GLU A 219 -5.85 -12.13 -8.28
CA GLU A 219 -6.53 -13.12 -7.48
C GLU A 219 -5.46 -14.05 -6.92
N HIS A 220 -5.47 -14.28 -5.64
CA HIS A 220 -4.51 -15.17 -5.01
C HIS A 220 -5.11 -15.85 -3.79
N VAL A 221 -4.52 -16.98 -3.45
CA VAL A 221 -4.88 -17.76 -2.29
C VAL A 221 -3.74 -17.64 -1.28
N THR A 222 -4.10 -17.39 -0.03
CA THR A 222 -3.17 -17.42 1.10
C THR A 222 -3.71 -18.34 2.20
N ARG A 223 -2.89 -18.64 3.18
CA ARG A 223 -3.27 -19.48 4.33
C ARG A 223 -3.21 -18.66 5.60
N LEU A 224 -4.26 -18.74 6.38
CA LEU A 224 -4.30 -18.20 7.73
C LEU A 224 -3.64 -19.20 8.68
N HIS A 225 -2.63 -18.76 9.40
CA HIS A 225 -1.92 -19.61 10.38
C HIS A 225 -2.88 -20.14 11.47
N PRO A 226 -2.75 -21.41 11.92
CA PRO A 226 -3.65 -22.07 12.86
C PRO A 226 -3.97 -21.28 14.12
N ILE A 227 -3.01 -20.52 14.66
CA ILE A 227 -3.20 -19.68 15.86
C ILE A 227 -4.32 -18.65 15.73
N ALA A 228 -4.61 -18.19 14.52
CA ALA A 228 -5.62 -17.16 14.25
C ALA A 228 -6.99 -17.72 13.84
N VAL A 229 -7.05 -19.01 13.46
CA VAL A 229 -8.24 -19.65 12.91
C VAL A 229 -9.43 -19.59 13.87
N PRO A 230 -9.31 -19.91 15.17
CA PRO A 230 -10.46 -19.85 16.08
C PRO A 230 -11.11 -18.47 16.17
N ASP A 231 -10.31 -17.41 16.26
CA ASP A 231 -10.79 -16.05 16.36
C ASP A 231 -11.49 -15.59 15.06
N VAL A 232 -10.93 -15.99 13.91
CA VAL A 232 -11.49 -15.59 12.59
C VAL A 232 -12.78 -16.36 12.30
N LEU A 233 -12.85 -17.65 12.59
CA LEU A 233 -14.09 -18.44 12.44
C LEU A 233 -15.18 -17.97 13.41
N SER A 234 -14.82 -17.65 14.65
CA SER A 234 -15.77 -17.07 15.63
C SER A 234 -16.34 -15.74 15.12
N TRP A 235 -15.46 -14.88 14.56
CA TRP A 235 -15.93 -13.64 13.94
C TRP A 235 -16.80 -13.88 12.70
N LEU A 236 -16.44 -14.83 11.83
CA LEU A 236 -17.22 -15.18 10.65
C LEU A 236 -18.63 -15.64 11.03
N GLN A 237 -18.76 -16.49 12.05
CA GLN A 237 -20.03 -16.93 12.58
C GLN A 237 -20.84 -15.77 13.16
N GLU A 238 -20.24 -14.90 13.98
CA GLU A 238 -20.90 -13.71 14.51
C GLU A 238 -21.33 -12.76 13.39
N ARG A 239 -20.47 -12.54 12.39
CA ARG A 239 -20.76 -11.68 11.25
C ARG A 239 -21.97 -12.19 10.46
N SER A 240 -22.05 -13.48 10.21
CA SER A 240 -23.17 -14.11 9.49
C SER A 240 -24.47 -14.03 10.30
N ALA A 241 -24.40 -14.18 11.62
CA ALA A 241 -25.56 -14.12 12.51
C ALA A 241 -25.99 -12.68 12.86
N SER A 242 -25.16 -11.68 12.60
CA SER A 242 -25.36 -10.30 13.07
C SER A 242 -26.52 -9.54 12.43
N GLY A 243 -27.05 -10.01 11.30
CA GLY A 243 -28.05 -9.27 10.52
C GLY A 243 -27.51 -7.99 9.84
N ILE A 244 -26.22 -7.71 9.90
CA ILE A 244 -25.60 -6.61 9.16
C ILE A 244 -25.66 -6.94 7.66
N PRO A 245 -26.24 -6.08 6.79
CA PRO A 245 -26.42 -6.37 5.38
C PRO A 245 -25.10 -6.49 4.62
N GLY A 246 -25.17 -6.99 3.36
CA GLY A 246 -24.03 -7.08 2.45
C GLY A 246 -23.02 -8.16 2.83
N GLN A 247 -21.99 -8.31 1.98
CA GLN A 247 -21.03 -9.43 2.05
C GLN A 247 -19.67 -9.05 2.65
N LEU A 248 -19.44 -7.77 3.03
CA LEU A 248 -18.17 -7.39 3.63
C LEU A 248 -17.92 -8.16 4.94
N LEU A 249 -16.78 -8.83 5.03
CA LEU A 249 -16.37 -9.52 6.25
C LEU A 249 -16.12 -8.53 7.41
N PHE A 250 -15.56 -7.36 7.12
CA PHE A 250 -15.20 -6.34 8.12
C PHE A 250 -15.94 -5.01 7.90
N PRO A 251 -17.28 -4.96 8.10
CA PRO A 251 -18.04 -3.72 7.93
C PRO A 251 -17.63 -2.67 8.98
N ALA A 252 -17.68 -1.39 8.61
CA ALA A 252 -17.38 -0.27 9.52
C ALA A 252 -18.48 -0.08 10.57
N ASN A 253 -19.73 -0.33 10.19
CA ASN A 253 -20.91 -0.14 11.02
C ASN A 253 -22.05 -1.10 10.63
N VAL A 254 -23.16 -0.98 11.30
CA VAL A 254 -24.37 -1.82 11.08
C VAL A 254 -25.05 -1.58 9.73
N ARG A 255 -24.68 -0.54 8.99
CA ARG A 255 -25.13 -0.27 7.62
C ARG A 255 -24.26 -0.95 6.57
N ALA A 256 -23.28 -1.77 7.00
CA ALA A 256 -22.29 -2.43 6.13
C ALA A 256 -21.41 -1.47 5.31
N GLU A 257 -21.19 -0.26 5.79
CA GLU A 257 -20.23 0.63 5.14
C GLU A 257 -18.82 0.04 5.18
N LYS A 258 -18.05 0.33 4.15
CA LYS A 258 -16.66 -0.11 4.05
C LYS A 258 -15.77 0.65 5.03
N LEU A 259 -14.81 -0.05 5.66
CA LEU A 259 -13.78 0.60 6.48
C LEU A 259 -12.87 1.48 5.61
N ASP A 260 -12.47 2.64 6.15
CA ASP A 260 -11.40 3.43 5.54
C ASP A 260 -10.01 3.01 6.05
N LYS A 261 -9.00 3.24 5.23
CA LYS A 261 -7.60 2.86 5.53
C LYS A 261 -7.06 3.54 6.79
N ALA A 262 -7.50 4.78 7.08
CA ALA A 262 -7.05 5.53 8.24
C ALA A 262 -7.64 4.95 9.54
N THR A 263 -8.86 4.45 9.50
CA THR A 263 -9.48 3.74 10.63
C THR A 263 -8.71 2.46 10.94
N VAL A 264 -8.40 1.63 9.94
CA VAL A 264 -7.57 0.43 10.15
C VAL A 264 -6.20 0.79 10.72
N TYR A 265 -5.56 1.82 10.18
CA TYR A 265 -4.28 2.30 10.72
C TYR A 265 -4.37 2.69 12.20
N ARG A 266 -5.41 3.46 12.60
CA ARG A 266 -5.62 3.85 14.02
C ARG A 266 -5.83 2.65 14.92
N GLN A 267 -6.58 1.64 14.47
CA GLN A 267 -6.85 0.41 15.23
C GLN A 267 -5.57 -0.41 15.43
N VAL A 268 -4.79 -0.63 14.38
CA VAL A 268 -3.50 -1.33 14.47
C VAL A 268 -2.53 -0.56 15.37
N LYS A 269 -2.42 0.77 15.19
CA LYS A 269 -1.58 1.62 16.04
C LYS A 269 -1.99 1.54 17.51
N ALA A 270 -3.28 1.53 17.82
CA ALA A 270 -3.77 1.35 19.18
C ALA A 270 -3.36 0.01 19.79
N THR A 271 -3.26 -1.05 19.01
CA THR A 271 -2.74 -2.34 19.49
C THR A 271 -1.24 -2.27 19.79
N PHE A 272 -0.43 -1.62 18.94
CA PHE A 272 0.99 -1.37 19.24
C PHE A 272 1.18 -0.57 20.55
N VAL A 273 0.36 0.45 20.76
CA VAL A 273 0.39 1.25 22.00
C VAL A 273 0.04 0.39 23.22
N ARG A 274 -1.03 -0.44 23.15
CA ARG A 274 -1.39 -1.37 24.25
C ARG A 274 -0.31 -2.39 24.54
N ALA A 275 0.41 -2.83 23.51
CA ALA A 275 1.56 -3.74 23.64
C ALA A 275 2.79 -3.04 24.23
N GLY A 276 2.76 -1.73 24.50
CA GLY A 276 3.93 -0.99 24.97
C GLY A 276 5.06 -0.90 23.94
N MET A 277 4.75 -1.09 22.63
CA MET A 277 5.75 -1.19 21.59
C MET A 277 5.95 0.14 20.85
N THR A 278 7.21 0.58 20.79
CA THR A 278 7.62 1.68 19.91
C THR A 278 8.34 1.09 18.70
N VAL A 279 7.69 1.11 17.55
CA VAL A 279 8.25 0.65 16.28
C VAL A 279 8.25 1.79 15.26
N ALA A 280 9.22 1.81 14.36
CA ALA A 280 9.35 2.85 13.34
C ALA A 280 8.09 3.01 12.45
N ARG A 281 7.30 1.94 12.33
CA ARG A 281 6.01 1.93 11.62
C ARG A 281 5.01 1.03 12.35
N SER A 282 3.96 1.60 12.91
CA SER A 282 2.92 0.92 13.66
C SER A 282 1.63 0.77 12.84
N GLY A 283 1.67 0.03 11.72
CA GLY A 283 0.53 -0.12 10.82
C GLY A 283 0.45 -1.50 10.16
N GLY A 284 -0.60 -1.74 9.37
CA GLY A 284 -0.87 -3.02 8.71
C GLY A 284 0.28 -3.54 7.83
N ARG A 285 1.10 -2.62 7.29
CA ARG A 285 2.28 -3.03 6.51
C ARG A 285 3.31 -3.77 7.39
N THR A 286 3.50 -3.36 8.65
CA THR A 286 4.39 -4.06 9.58
C THR A 286 3.88 -5.46 9.88
N LEU A 287 2.56 -5.62 10.05
CA LEU A 287 1.95 -6.93 10.26
C LEU A 287 2.20 -7.86 9.07
N ARG A 288 1.94 -7.39 7.86
CA ARG A 288 2.22 -8.16 6.64
C ARG A 288 3.72 -8.48 6.45
N ASN A 289 4.60 -7.54 6.77
CA ASN A 289 6.04 -7.79 6.72
C ASN A 289 6.44 -8.88 7.72
N THR A 290 5.85 -8.86 8.92
CA THR A 290 6.08 -9.88 9.94
C THR A 290 5.64 -11.25 9.44
N PHE A 291 4.46 -11.38 8.86
CA PHE A 291 4.01 -12.62 8.21
C PHE A 291 5.05 -13.13 7.20
N ALA A 292 5.47 -12.27 6.26
CA ALA A 292 6.43 -12.67 5.24
C ALA A 292 7.76 -13.18 5.81
N VAL A 293 8.26 -12.53 6.86
CA VAL A 293 9.49 -12.96 7.54
C VAL A 293 9.29 -14.28 8.29
N GLN A 294 8.14 -14.48 8.93
CA GLN A 294 7.83 -15.74 9.61
C GLN A 294 7.70 -16.91 8.62
N GLU A 295 7.02 -16.71 7.49
CA GLU A 295 6.93 -17.72 6.43
C GLU A 295 8.32 -18.15 5.93
N LEU A 296 9.21 -17.19 5.67
CA LEU A 296 10.58 -17.49 5.27
C LEU A 296 11.39 -18.21 6.36
N LYS A 297 11.18 -17.87 7.64
CA LYS A 297 11.78 -18.60 8.78
C LYS A 297 11.29 -20.04 8.87
N ASN A 298 10.02 -20.27 8.52
CA ASN A 298 9.39 -21.60 8.49
C ASN A 298 9.75 -22.42 7.25
N GLY A 299 10.60 -21.88 6.35
CA GLY A 299 11.11 -22.60 5.19
C GLY A 299 10.24 -22.49 3.94
N VAL A 300 9.24 -21.59 3.93
CA VAL A 300 8.46 -21.28 2.72
C VAL A 300 9.38 -20.68 1.66
N THR A 301 9.31 -21.18 0.44
CA THR A 301 10.12 -20.70 -0.68
C THR A 301 9.72 -19.31 -1.13
N ASP A 302 10.63 -18.59 -1.80
CA ASP A 302 10.34 -17.26 -2.37
C ASP A 302 9.14 -17.28 -3.32
N GLN A 303 8.98 -18.37 -4.08
CA GLN A 303 7.89 -18.54 -5.03
C GLN A 303 6.53 -18.74 -4.33
N GLU A 304 6.48 -19.58 -3.29
CA GLU A 304 5.29 -19.76 -2.46
C GLU A 304 4.93 -18.47 -1.73
N LEU A 305 5.91 -17.78 -1.15
CA LEU A 305 5.69 -16.48 -0.51
C LEU A 305 5.14 -15.45 -1.49
N MET A 306 5.62 -15.46 -2.74
CA MET A 306 5.10 -14.59 -3.79
C MET A 306 3.62 -14.87 -4.07
N GLN A 307 3.21 -16.14 -4.10
CA GLN A 307 1.81 -16.56 -4.25
C GLN A 307 0.96 -16.16 -3.04
N HIS A 308 1.39 -16.49 -1.82
CA HIS A 308 0.67 -16.13 -0.59
C HIS A 308 0.45 -14.61 -0.45
N LEU A 309 1.42 -13.82 -0.88
CA LEU A 309 1.33 -12.36 -0.81
C LEU A 309 0.69 -11.71 -2.05
N GLY A 310 0.30 -12.46 -3.08
CA GLY A 310 -0.19 -11.89 -4.34
C GLY A 310 0.79 -10.86 -4.91
N LEU A 311 2.07 -11.25 -5.07
CA LEU A 311 3.12 -10.39 -5.63
C LEU A 311 3.31 -10.68 -7.10
N ALA A 312 3.33 -9.63 -7.92
CA ALA A 312 3.52 -9.73 -9.36
C ALA A 312 4.98 -9.96 -9.79
N LEU A 313 5.94 -9.60 -8.94
CA LEU A 313 7.36 -9.57 -9.29
C LEU A 313 8.19 -10.24 -8.19
N GLU A 314 9.02 -11.18 -8.58
CA GLU A 314 9.97 -11.87 -7.70
C GLU A 314 10.92 -10.92 -6.95
N ILE A 315 11.34 -9.81 -7.59
CA ILE A 315 12.17 -8.81 -6.92
C ILE A 315 11.54 -8.25 -5.63
N SER A 316 10.22 -8.35 -5.49
CA SER A 316 9.52 -7.91 -4.29
C SER A 316 9.77 -8.85 -3.10
N THR A 317 10.06 -10.13 -3.32
CA THR A 317 10.38 -11.10 -2.25
C THR A 317 11.77 -10.86 -1.68
N LYS A 318 12.73 -10.44 -2.50
CA LYS A 318 14.12 -10.16 -2.08
C LYS A 318 14.21 -9.17 -0.92
N THR A 319 13.26 -8.24 -0.83
CA THR A 319 13.20 -7.28 0.28
C THR A 319 12.88 -7.98 1.61
N TYR A 320 12.02 -9.01 1.58
CA TYR A 320 11.65 -9.80 2.77
C TYR A 320 12.78 -10.74 3.19
N VAL A 321 13.43 -11.42 2.23
CA VAL A 321 14.59 -12.27 2.48
C VAL A 321 15.71 -11.50 3.18
N HIS A 322 16.05 -10.31 2.67
CA HIS A 322 17.08 -9.47 3.26
C HIS A 322 16.74 -9.01 4.68
N ALA A 323 15.48 -8.75 4.97
CA ALA A 323 15.04 -8.40 6.32
C ALA A 323 15.01 -9.60 7.26
N GLY A 324 14.63 -10.78 6.77
CA GLY A 324 14.66 -12.03 7.55
C GLY A 324 16.06 -12.39 8.02
N LEU A 325 17.07 -12.15 7.20
CA LEU A 325 18.48 -12.36 7.56
C LEU A 325 18.98 -11.43 8.67
N LYS A 326 18.40 -10.23 8.80
CA LYS A 326 18.76 -9.26 9.86
C LYS A 326 18.07 -9.52 11.20
N LEU A 327 17.01 -10.33 11.22
CA LEU A 327 16.23 -10.62 12.42
C LEU A 327 16.59 -11.98 13.05
N LYS A 328 17.55 -12.69 12.46
CA LYS A 328 18.24 -13.84 13.08
C LYS A 328 19.33 -13.34 14.02
#